data_ceffa61569aa78830b25d5e1230fa0ba
#
_entry.id   ceffa61569aa78830b25d5e1230fa0ba
#
_cell.length_a   1.000
_cell.length_b   1.000
_cell.length_c   1.000
_cell.angle_alpha   90.00
_cell.angle_beta   90.00
_cell.angle_gamma   90.00
#
_symmetry.space_group_name_H-M   'P 1'
#
loop_
_entity.id
_entity.type
_entity.pdbx_description
1 polymer ?
#
loop_
_entity_poly.entity_id
_entity_poly.type
_entity_poly.pdbx_seq_one_letter_code
_entity_poly.pdbx_strand_id
1 'polypeptide(L)'
;YQGMELLDARLGGTIPLDVILEAPAEEPEDAEAASSSGDEGWDDDDDGFFDDVFDIDFGFGADETQSAGYWFSVPGRQLVDQVHAIIESRVESGKVLSLSTAFEVMDGLYGGKLGGVELALVENSLPDDVNNALVTPFYFAEEQEARLSVRVMETSESLRRDAYLRELREQIL
;
A
#
# COMPACT_ATOMS: atom_id res chain seq x y z
N TYR A 1 -13.02 -2.92 -36.17
CA TYR A 1 -11.75 -2.42 -35.55
C TYR A 1 -11.94 -1.06 -34.88
N GLN A 2 -12.53 -0.05 -35.52
CA GLN A 2 -12.73 1.29 -34.93
C GLN A 2 -13.54 1.28 -33.61
N GLY A 3 -14.47 0.33 -33.44
CA GLY A 3 -15.24 0.19 -32.22
C GLY A 3 -14.40 -0.30 -31.03
N MET A 4 -13.46 -1.21 -31.26
CA MET A 4 -12.54 -1.72 -30.23
C MET A 4 -11.54 -0.66 -29.79
N GLU A 5 -10.97 0.10 -30.72
CA GLU A 5 -10.08 1.22 -30.42
C GLU A 5 -10.77 2.28 -29.55
N LEU A 6 -12.05 2.57 -29.86
CA LEU A 6 -12.83 3.50 -29.06
C LEU A 6 -13.10 2.96 -27.65
N LEU A 7 -13.37 1.66 -27.51
CA LEU A 7 -13.59 1.02 -26.21
C LEU A 7 -12.29 1.02 -25.40
N ASP A 8 -11.17 0.60 -25.98
CA ASP A 8 -9.88 0.61 -25.31
C ASP A 8 -9.49 2.02 -24.84
N ALA A 9 -9.66 3.02 -25.69
CA ALA A 9 -9.35 4.40 -25.37
C ALA A 9 -10.24 4.97 -24.24
N ARG A 10 -11.52 4.60 -24.20
CA ARG A 10 -12.47 5.12 -23.20
C ARG A 10 -12.47 4.35 -21.88
N LEU A 11 -12.22 3.04 -21.92
CA LEU A 11 -12.22 2.17 -20.76
C LEU A 11 -10.81 2.03 -20.14
N GLY A 12 -9.79 2.51 -20.84
CA GLY A 12 -8.40 2.34 -20.42
C GLY A 12 -7.95 0.88 -20.53
N GLY A 13 -8.29 0.22 -21.64
CA GLY A 13 -8.01 -1.18 -21.89
C GLY A 13 -9.20 -2.10 -21.70
N THR A 14 -9.18 -3.23 -22.42
CA THR A 14 -10.25 -4.23 -22.42
C THR A 14 -9.82 -5.58 -21.86
N ILE A 15 -8.52 -5.88 -21.81
CA ILE A 15 -8.00 -7.14 -21.28
C ILE A 15 -7.70 -6.98 -19.77
N PRO A 16 -8.40 -7.72 -18.89
CA PRO A 16 -8.08 -7.71 -17.48
C PRO A 16 -6.80 -8.53 -17.20
N LEU A 17 -5.95 -7.98 -16.36
CA LEU A 17 -4.77 -8.63 -15.79
C LEU A 17 -4.72 -8.30 -14.31
N ASP A 18 -4.57 -9.31 -13.48
CA ASP A 18 -4.34 -9.13 -12.05
C ASP A 18 -2.90 -9.51 -11.72
N VAL A 19 -2.24 -8.64 -10.98
CA VAL A 19 -0.92 -8.87 -10.39
C VAL A 19 -1.11 -9.03 -8.89
N ILE A 20 -0.67 -10.15 -8.35
CA ILE A 20 -0.73 -10.46 -6.92
C ILE A 20 0.66 -10.31 -6.34
N LEU A 21 0.77 -9.55 -5.27
CA LEU A 21 1.97 -9.39 -4.47
C LEU A 21 1.76 -10.11 -3.14
N GLU A 22 2.67 -11.00 -2.80
CA GLU A 22 2.72 -11.64 -1.50
C GLU A 22 3.59 -10.78 -0.56
N ALA A 23 3.17 -10.64 0.69
CA ALA A 23 4.02 -9.98 1.68
C ALA A 23 5.31 -10.78 1.86
N PRO A 24 6.47 -10.11 2.03
CA PRO A 24 7.70 -10.81 2.38
C PRO A 24 7.45 -11.67 3.62
N ALA A 25 7.89 -12.92 3.60
CA ALA A 25 7.87 -13.73 4.80
C ALA A 25 8.66 -12.98 5.88
N GLU A 26 8.04 -12.73 7.03
CA GLU A 26 8.77 -12.19 8.19
C GLU A 26 9.88 -13.19 8.51
N GLU A 27 11.12 -12.86 8.12
CA GLU A 27 12.25 -13.54 8.75
C GLU A 27 12.19 -13.13 10.21
N PRO A 28 12.24 -14.07 11.16
CA PRO A 28 12.31 -13.71 12.55
C PRO A 28 13.55 -12.83 12.72
N GLU A 29 13.33 -11.53 12.91
CA GLU A 29 14.41 -10.64 13.31
C GLU A 29 14.97 -11.23 14.58
N ASP A 30 16.16 -11.81 14.48
CA ASP A 30 16.97 -12.16 15.65
C ASP A 30 17.06 -10.89 16.49
N ALA A 31 16.29 -10.87 17.57
CA ALA A 31 16.31 -9.83 18.56
C ALA A 31 17.67 -9.87 19.26
N GLU A 32 18.73 -9.51 18.54
CA GLU A 32 20.00 -9.14 19.16
C GLU A 32 19.83 -7.76 19.78
N ALA A 33 19.45 -7.83 21.03
CA ALA A 33 19.43 -6.76 21.99
C ALA A 33 20.62 -5.82 21.83
N ALA A 34 20.38 -4.64 21.31
CA ALA A 34 21.23 -3.50 21.59
C ALA A 34 20.87 -2.96 22.96
N SER A 35 21.28 -3.68 24.02
CA SER A 35 21.45 -3.10 25.36
C SER A 35 22.70 -2.24 25.34
N SER A 36 22.57 -1.00 24.93
CA SER A 36 23.56 0.04 25.16
C SER A 36 23.05 0.90 26.30
N SER A 37 23.44 0.52 27.51
CA SER A 37 23.43 1.38 28.65
C SER A 37 24.38 2.55 28.40
N GLY A 38 23.83 3.70 28.09
CA GLY A 38 24.48 4.99 28.10
C GLY A 38 23.85 5.83 29.18
N ASP A 39 24.35 5.64 30.43
CA ASP A 39 24.19 6.56 31.52
C ASP A 39 25.02 7.81 31.19
N GLU A 40 24.37 8.88 30.77
CA GLU A 40 24.87 10.24 30.87
C GLU A 40 23.73 11.17 31.26
N GLY A 41 23.78 11.59 32.54
CA GLY A 41 22.85 12.51 33.14
C GLY A 41 22.77 13.83 32.38
N TRP A 42 21.56 14.29 32.20
CA TRP A 42 21.25 15.70 32.00
C TRP A 42 20.36 16.14 33.13
N ASP A 43 21.02 16.90 34.04
CA ASP A 43 20.37 17.67 35.09
C ASP A 43 19.47 18.75 34.47
N ASP A 44 18.25 18.76 35.00
CA ASP A 44 17.52 19.93 35.53
C ASP A 44 17.30 21.12 34.59
N ASP A 45 16.06 21.33 34.23
CA ASP A 45 15.22 22.51 34.54
C ASP A 45 13.87 22.42 33.78
N ASP A 46 12.84 22.07 34.53
CA ASP A 46 11.54 22.72 34.66
C ASP A 46 10.98 23.43 33.45
N ASP A 47 10.13 22.71 32.68
CA ASP A 47 8.91 23.27 32.12
C ASP A 47 7.89 22.14 31.87
N GLY A 48 7.09 21.89 32.89
CA GLY A 48 5.99 20.91 32.91
C GLY A 48 4.82 21.27 32.03
N PHE A 49 5.08 21.65 30.76
CA PHE A 49 4.02 21.95 29.79
C PHE A 49 3.71 20.77 28.85
N PHE A 50 4.57 19.76 28.82
CA PHE A 50 4.37 18.59 27.94
C PHE A 50 3.84 17.33 28.65
N ASP A 51 3.75 17.33 30.00
CA ASP A 51 3.34 16.15 30.75
C ASP A 51 1.81 15.93 30.73
N ASP A 52 1.03 16.97 30.43
CA ASP A 52 -0.45 16.92 30.42
C ASP A 52 -1.05 16.66 29.03
N VAL A 53 -0.24 16.68 27.95
CA VAL A 53 -0.72 16.48 26.57
C VAL A 53 -0.54 15.03 26.10
N PHE A 54 0.28 14.23 26.81
CA PHE A 54 0.56 12.86 26.42
C PHE A 54 -0.26 11.82 27.19
N ASP A 55 -1.13 12.26 28.12
CA ASP A 55 -2.10 11.38 28.81
C ASP A 55 -3.46 11.34 28.10
N ILE A 56 -3.47 11.48 26.78
CA ILE A 56 -4.56 10.98 25.97
C ILE A 56 -4.39 9.47 25.99
N ASP A 57 -5.11 8.83 26.89
CA ASP A 57 -5.42 7.41 26.86
C ASP A 57 -6.08 7.06 25.50
N PHE A 58 -5.27 6.93 24.50
CA PHE A 58 -5.64 6.24 23.27
C PHE A 58 -5.76 4.78 23.65
N GLY A 59 -6.79 4.38 24.37
CA GLY A 59 -7.23 3.02 24.68
C GLY A 59 -6.54 1.85 23.97
N PHE A 60 -5.24 1.91 23.82
CA PHE A 60 -4.38 0.79 23.47
C PHE A 60 -4.28 -0.12 24.70
N GLY A 61 -5.41 -0.71 25.07
CA GLY A 61 -5.41 -1.89 25.89
C GLY A 61 -4.47 -2.87 25.19
N ALA A 62 -3.44 -3.29 25.91
CA ALA A 62 -2.52 -4.34 25.52
C ALA A 62 -3.24 -5.69 25.46
N ASP A 63 -4.28 -5.78 24.64
CA ASP A 63 -4.99 -7.01 24.35
C ASP A 63 -5.17 -7.02 22.82
N GLU A 64 -4.35 -7.86 22.17
CA GLU A 64 -4.35 -8.15 20.73
C GLU A 64 -4.11 -6.90 19.87
N THR A 65 -2.88 -6.41 19.82
CA THR A 65 -2.36 -5.72 18.66
C THR A 65 -2.49 -6.69 17.48
N GLN A 66 -3.62 -6.61 16.77
CA GLN A 66 -3.64 -7.03 15.38
C GLN A 66 -2.59 -6.14 14.72
N SER A 67 -1.41 -6.70 14.50
CA SER A 67 -0.34 -6.01 13.82
C SER A 67 -0.92 -5.59 12.48
N ALA A 68 -0.88 -4.30 12.19
CA ALA A 68 -1.30 -3.81 10.90
C ALA A 68 -0.61 -4.66 9.83
N GLY A 69 -1.38 -5.16 8.86
CA GLY A 69 -0.82 -6.00 7.81
C GLY A 69 0.34 -5.29 7.11
N TYR A 70 1.34 -6.05 6.64
CA TYR A 70 2.52 -5.50 5.96
C TYR A 70 2.18 -4.37 4.98
N TRP A 71 1.07 -4.51 4.24
CA TRP A 71 0.65 -3.57 3.20
C TRP A 71 0.20 -2.20 3.73
N PHE A 72 -0.18 -2.10 5.01
CA PHE A 72 -0.49 -0.86 5.71
C PHE A 72 0.68 -0.30 6.51
N SER A 73 1.89 -0.71 6.16
CA SER A 73 3.14 -0.14 6.65
C SER A 73 3.78 0.75 5.60
N VAL A 74 4.74 1.57 6.02
CA VAL A 74 5.49 2.44 5.08
C VAL A 74 6.21 1.63 3.99
N PRO A 75 6.94 0.54 4.31
CA PRO A 75 7.58 -0.28 3.28
C PRO A 75 6.59 -0.99 2.36
N GLY A 76 5.47 -1.51 2.90
CA GLY A 76 4.43 -2.14 2.08
C GLY A 76 3.79 -1.16 1.11
N ARG A 77 3.45 0.05 1.59
CA ARG A 77 2.96 1.13 0.75
C ARG A 77 3.96 1.49 -0.36
N GLN A 78 5.24 1.66 -0.02
CA GLN A 78 6.27 1.99 -1.01
C GLN A 78 6.40 0.92 -2.08
N LEU A 79 6.32 -0.36 -1.71
CA LEU A 79 6.36 -1.47 -2.67
C LEU A 79 5.15 -1.42 -3.63
N VAL A 80 3.94 -1.24 -3.11
CA VAL A 80 2.74 -1.12 -3.94
C VAL A 80 2.81 0.09 -4.86
N ASP A 81 3.22 1.25 -4.35
CA ASP A 81 3.38 2.49 -5.14
C ASP A 81 4.40 2.28 -6.27
N GLN A 82 5.53 1.61 -5.98
CA GLN A 82 6.57 1.32 -6.97
C GLN A 82 6.06 0.38 -8.07
N VAL A 83 5.42 -0.74 -7.69
CA VAL A 83 4.88 -1.70 -8.66
C VAL A 83 3.77 -1.05 -9.49
N HIS A 84 2.89 -0.26 -8.86
CA HIS A 84 1.85 0.49 -9.55
C HIS A 84 2.45 1.41 -10.62
N ALA A 85 3.46 2.20 -10.26
CA ALA A 85 4.14 3.12 -11.19
C ALA A 85 4.85 2.38 -12.35
N ILE A 86 5.49 1.23 -12.08
CA ILE A 86 6.10 0.38 -13.11
C ILE A 86 5.05 -0.04 -14.13
N ILE A 87 3.91 -0.55 -13.66
CA ILE A 87 2.84 -1.04 -14.54
C ILE A 87 2.21 0.11 -15.32
N GLU A 88 1.92 1.24 -14.66
CA GLU A 88 1.31 2.41 -15.28
C GLU A 88 2.21 3.07 -16.34
N SER A 89 3.53 2.98 -16.18
CA SER A 89 4.49 3.52 -17.15
C SER A 89 4.52 2.79 -18.50
N ARG A 90 3.89 1.61 -18.57
CA ARG A 90 3.88 0.80 -19.81
C ARG A 90 2.84 1.32 -20.78
N VAL A 91 3.22 1.42 -22.06
CA VAL A 91 2.33 1.90 -23.13
C VAL A 91 1.12 0.97 -23.34
N GLU A 92 1.29 -0.31 -23.10
CA GLU A 92 0.24 -1.33 -23.22
C GLU A 92 -0.71 -1.34 -22.02
N SER A 93 -0.28 -0.79 -20.89
CA SER A 93 -1.11 -0.66 -19.70
C SER A 93 -2.04 0.54 -19.85
N GLY A 94 -3.29 0.30 -19.61
CA GLY A 94 -4.27 1.37 -19.51
C GLY A 94 -4.53 1.72 -18.05
N LYS A 95 -5.75 1.44 -17.56
CA LYS A 95 -6.10 1.77 -16.18
C LYS A 95 -5.51 0.75 -15.19
N VAL A 96 -4.77 1.24 -14.20
CA VAL A 96 -4.26 0.46 -13.07
C VAL A 96 -5.01 0.87 -11.81
N LEU A 97 -5.46 -0.10 -11.02
CA LEU A 97 -6.09 0.11 -9.72
C LEU A 97 -5.44 -0.81 -8.69
N SER A 98 -5.12 -0.27 -7.53
CA SER A 98 -4.47 -1.00 -6.43
C SER A 98 -4.68 -0.29 -5.11
N LEU A 99 -4.08 -0.82 -4.03
CA LEU A 99 -3.99 -0.10 -2.75
C LEU A 99 -3.35 1.29 -2.88
N SER A 100 -2.41 1.49 -3.83
CA SER A 100 -1.84 2.82 -4.10
C SER A 100 -2.92 3.84 -4.43
N THR A 101 -3.89 3.46 -5.27
CA THR A 101 -5.05 4.31 -5.60
C THR A 101 -5.91 4.62 -4.35
N ALA A 102 -6.09 3.64 -3.47
CA ALA A 102 -6.80 3.85 -2.21
C ALA A 102 -6.03 4.81 -1.29
N PHE A 103 -4.72 4.65 -1.16
CA PHE A 103 -3.87 5.54 -0.37
C PHE A 103 -3.86 6.97 -0.90
N GLU A 104 -3.86 7.19 -2.21
CA GLU A 104 -3.96 8.52 -2.80
C GLU A 104 -5.28 9.21 -2.44
N VAL A 105 -6.40 8.49 -2.46
CA VAL A 105 -7.70 9.03 -2.04
C VAL A 105 -7.67 9.41 -0.57
N MET A 106 -7.09 8.55 0.28
CA MET A 106 -6.97 8.82 1.71
C MET A 106 -6.03 10.00 1.99
N ASP A 107 -4.88 10.08 1.33
CA ASP A 107 -3.97 11.23 1.43
C ASP A 107 -4.70 12.55 1.11
N GLY A 108 -5.55 12.53 0.09
CA GLY A 108 -6.38 13.68 -0.29
C GLY A 108 -7.39 14.07 0.80
N LEU A 109 -7.98 13.09 1.47
CA LEU A 109 -8.95 13.33 2.55
C LEU A 109 -8.28 13.84 3.84
N TYR A 110 -7.11 13.33 4.17
CA TYR A 110 -6.35 13.71 5.37
C TYR A 110 -5.47 14.96 5.16
N GLY A 111 -5.37 15.45 3.93
CA GLY A 111 -4.63 16.67 3.60
C GLY A 111 -3.11 16.50 3.56
N GLY A 112 -2.61 15.27 3.48
CA GLY A 112 -1.19 14.95 3.39
C GLY A 112 -0.92 13.47 3.26
N LYS A 113 0.33 13.11 2.97
CA LYS A 113 0.74 11.71 2.86
C LYS A 113 0.70 11.02 4.22
N LEU A 114 -0.06 9.94 4.33
CA LEU A 114 -0.18 9.15 5.55
C LEU A 114 1.16 8.51 5.93
N GLY A 115 1.56 8.65 7.18
CA GLY A 115 2.73 7.99 7.77
C GLY A 115 2.40 6.57 8.29
N GLY A 116 3.37 5.95 8.97
CA GLY A 116 3.20 4.56 9.43
C GLY A 116 2.08 4.37 10.44
N VAL A 117 1.93 5.32 11.37
CA VAL A 117 0.88 5.25 12.40
C VAL A 117 -0.51 5.48 11.78
N GLU A 118 -0.63 6.46 10.90
CA GLU A 118 -1.88 6.75 10.21
C GLU A 118 -2.30 5.60 9.30
N LEU A 119 -1.37 4.95 8.60
CA LEU A 119 -1.65 3.78 7.76
C LEU A 119 -2.18 2.62 8.60
N ALA A 120 -1.57 2.32 9.74
CA ALA A 120 -2.03 1.27 10.65
C ALA A 120 -3.42 1.58 11.23
N LEU A 121 -3.70 2.85 11.53
CA LEU A 121 -5.01 3.30 11.97
C LEU A 121 -6.06 3.17 10.87
N VAL A 122 -5.71 3.50 9.63
CA VAL A 122 -6.60 3.41 8.49
C VAL A 122 -7.12 1.99 8.31
N GLU A 123 -6.27 0.97 8.39
CA GLU A 123 -6.67 -0.44 8.27
C GLU A 123 -7.83 -0.79 9.23
N ASN A 124 -7.75 -0.29 10.47
CA ASN A 124 -8.67 -0.68 11.55
C ASN A 124 -9.83 0.31 11.78
N SER A 125 -9.77 1.52 11.23
CA SER A 125 -10.74 2.58 11.54
C SER A 125 -11.59 3.07 10.37
N LEU A 126 -11.39 2.50 9.17
CA LEU A 126 -12.22 2.84 8.02
C LEU A 126 -13.67 2.36 8.22
N PRO A 127 -14.67 3.20 7.91
CA PRO A 127 -16.04 2.75 7.81
C PRO A 127 -16.17 1.58 6.81
N ASP A 128 -17.02 0.60 7.12
CA ASP A 128 -17.20 -0.60 6.30
C ASP A 128 -17.47 -0.29 4.83
N ASP A 129 -18.28 0.72 4.54
CA ASP A 129 -18.60 1.12 3.17
C ASP A 129 -17.35 1.61 2.40
N VAL A 130 -16.48 2.35 3.07
CA VAL A 130 -15.23 2.87 2.50
C VAL A 130 -14.21 1.76 2.33
N ASN A 131 -14.08 0.90 3.35
CA ASN A 131 -13.20 -0.26 3.32
C ASN A 131 -13.58 -1.20 2.16
N ASN A 132 -14.85 -1.54 2.04
CA ASN A 132 -15.37 -2.40 0.98
C ASN A 132 -15.20 -1.81 -0.43
N ALA A 133 -15.19 -0.48 -0.56
CA ALA A 133 -15.05 0.17 -1.85
C ALA A 133 -13.59 0.37 -2.27
N LEU A 134 -12.70 0.69 -1.32
CA LEU A 134 -11.33 1.12 -1.62
C LEU A 134 -10.25 0.09 -1.27
N VAL A 135 -10.46 -0.72 -0.23
CA VAL A 135 -9.44 -1.64 0.29
C VAL A 135 -9.74 -3.08 -0.11
N THR A 136 -10.92 -3.58 0.23
CA THR A 136 -11.30 -4.98 0.02
C THR A 136 -11.07 -5.51 -1.40
N PRO A 137 -11.24 -4.73 -2.49
CA PRO A 137 -10.95 -5.24 -3.82
C PRO A 137 -9.46 -5.51 -4.10
N PHE A 138 -8.57 -4.92 -3.29
CA PHE A 138 -7.12 -4.91 -3.54
C PHE A 138 -6.29 -5.52 -2.41
N TYR A 139 -6.91 -5.90 -1.30
CA TYR A 139 -6.22 -6.47 -0.14
C TYR A 139 -6.94 -7.69 0.40
N PHE A 140 -6.21 -8.79 0.52
CA PHE A 140 -6.66 -10.06 1.09
C PHE A 140 -5.91 -10.31 2.39
N ALA A 141 -6.58 -9.98 3.50
CA ALA A 141 -5.96 -10.00 4.82
C ALA A 141 -5.56 -11.42 5.29
N GLU A 142 -6.35 -12.43 4.94
CA GLU A 142 -6.08 -13.82 5.32
C GLU A 142 -4.82 -14.37 4.65
N GLU A 143 -4.60 -14.03 3.39
CA GLU A 143 -3.45 -14.47 2.61
C GLU A 143 -2.27 -13.48 2.68
N GLN A 144 -2.45 -12.31 3.29
CA GLN A 144 -1.49 -11.22 3.28
C GLN A 144 -1.04 -10.82 1.86
N GLU A 145 -2.00 -10.79 0.94
CA GLU A 145 -1.77 -10.47 -0.46
C GLU A 145 -2.31 -9.09 -0.84
N ALA A 146 -1.58 -8.38 -1.70
CA ALA A 146 -2.06 -7.17 -2.36
C ALA A 146 -2.27 -7.42 -3.84
N ARG A 147 -3.42 -6.97 -4.36
CA ARG A 147 -3.82 -7.13 -5.75
C ARG A 147 -3.74 -5.81 -6.49
N LEU A 148 -3.11 -5.83 -7.67
CA LEU A 148 -3.20 -4.75 -8.63
C LEU A 148 -4.04 -5.23 -9.81
N SER A 149 -5.13 -4.52 -10.09
CA SER A 149 -5.99 -4.80 -11.25
C SER A 149 -5.64 -3.87 -12.39
N VAL A 150 -5.19 -4.45 -13.49
CA VAL A 150 -4.69 -3.75 -14.66
C VAL A 150 -5.60 -4.01 -15.84
N ARG A 151 -5.90 -2.97 -16.59
CA ARG A 151 -6.54 -3.11 -17.90
C ARG A 151 -5.50 -2.90 -18.98
N VAL A 152 -5.27 -3.93 -19.79
CA VAL A 152 -4.32 -3.88 -20.91
C VAL A 152 -5.04 -3.52 -22.20
N MET A 153 -4.44 -2.65 -23.00
CA MET A 153 -5.00 -2.19 -24.27
C MET A 153 -4.80 -3.26 -25.35
N GLU A 154 -5.89 -3.93 -25.75
CA GLU A 154 -5.85 -4.97 -26.79
C GLU A 154 -5.45 -4.43 -28.16
N THR A 155 -5.81 -3.18 -28.44
CA THR A 155 -5.54 -2.53 -29.73
C THR A 155 -4.14 -1.92 -29.83
N SER A 156 -3.32 -2.03 -28.78
CA SER A 156 -1.94 -1.57 -28.84
C SER A 156 -1.14 -2.40 -29.85
N GLU A 157 -0.54 -1.73 -30.83
CA GLU A 157 0.29 -2.37 -31.87
C GLU A 157 1.55 -3.04 -31.28
N SER A 158 2.02 -2.56 -30.12
CA SER A 158 3.19 -3.08 -29.41
C SER A 158 2.86 -4.31 -28.55
N LEU A 159 1.57 -4.58 -28.27
CA LEU A 159 1.19 -5.64 -27.34
C LEU A 159 1.56 -7.03 -27.85
N ARG A 160 2.59 -7.58 -27.23
CA ARG A 160 2.93 -9.01 -27.30
C ARG A 160 2.74 -9.60 -25.90
N ARG A 161 1.63 -10.26 -25.66
CA ARG A 161 1.21 -10.73 -24.33
C ARG A 161 2.32 -11.46 -23.58
N ASP A 162 3.01 -12.41 -24.24
CA ASP A 162 4.08 -13.18 -23.61
C ASP A 162 5.30 -12.32 -23.27
N ALA A 163 5.66 -11.38 -24.12
CA ALA A 163 6.75 -10.45 -23.89
C ALA A 163 6.38 -9.46 -22.76
N TYR A 164 5.19 -8.90 -22.81
CA TYR A 164 4.68 -7.99 -21.80
C TYR A 164 4.70 -8.63 -20.39
N LEU A 165 4.16 -9.85 -20.24
CA LEU A 165 4.14 -10.54 -18.95
C LEU A 165 5.55 -10.88 -18.45
N ARG A 166 6.45 -11.31 -19.33
CA ARG A 166 7.82 -11.63 -18.97
C ARG A 166 8.58 -10.38 -18.52
N GLU A 167 8.52 -9.30 -19.30
CA GLU A 167 9.19 -8.04 -18.98
C GLU A 167 8.63 -7.40 -17.70
N LEU A 168 7.31 -7.48 -17.51
CA LEU A 168 6.68 -7.00 -16.28
C LEU A 168 7.20 -7.78 -15.07
N ARG A 169 7.28 -9.10 -15.19
CA ARG A 169 7.81 -9.97 -14.14
C ARG A 169 9.28 -9.68 -13.82
N GLU A 170 10.11 -9.44 -14.83
CA GLU A 170 11.53 -9.09 -14.66
C GLU A 170 11.75 -7.73 -14.00
N GLN A 171 10.78 -6.82 -14.10
CA GLN A 171 10.88 -5.49 -13.49
C GLN A 171 10.35 -5.43 -12.06
N ILE A 172 9.46 -6.34 -11.70
CA ILE A 172 8.84 -6.39 -10.36
C ILE A 172 9.66 -7.29 -9.40
N LEU A 173 10.28 -8.34 -9.90
CA LEU A 173 11.12 -9.27 -9.13
C LEU A 173 12.56 -8.81 -9.07
#